data_105f164dd14bda8457ea2d0a324890e2
#
_entry.id   105f164dd14bda8457ea2d0a324890e2
#
_cell.length_a   1.000
_cell.length_b   1.000
_cell.length_c   1.000
_cell.angle_alpha   90.00
_cell.angle_beta   90.00
_cell.angle_gamma   90.00
#
_symmetry.space_group_name_H-M   'P 1'
#
loop_
_entity.id
_entity.type
_entity.pdbx_description
1 polymer ?
#
loop_
_entity_poly.entity_id
_entity_poly.type
_entity_poly.pdbx_seq_one_letter_code
_entity_poly.pdbx_strand_id
1 'polypeptide(L)'
;LQAVISLNTMDLIVTGLPKQQAVDKMTIEEMFAEKYPNGFTKDDVHYIERSNAELASINYTSGTTGFSKGVMTPMNALAGNIVFGLTTKLVYQGCRHVAFLPLAHAYGCAFDFLACLAAGGHSYLIGRTPSPKILMKAFAEVKPTVILSVPLILEKIYKKMIQPQISKKPVSWVLKMPLLDKVVLNKIRETLMNAFGGEFSQIIIGGAPLNAEVEAFLRRIKFPVTVGYGMTETA
;
A
#
# COMPACT_ATOMS: atom_id res chain seq x y z
N LEU A 1 -3.73 28.86 11.44
CA LEU A 1 -4.74 28.11 10.64
C LEU A 1 -5.79 29.10 10.15
N GLN A 2 -5.96 29.19 8.85
CA GLN A 2 -6.98 30.05 8.23
C GLN A 2 -8.35 29.37 8.21
N ALA A 3 -8.39 28.05 8.04
CA ALA A 3 -9.59 27.25 8.05
C ALA A 3 -9.30 25.79 8.39
N VAL A 4 -10.30 25.08 8.93
CA VAL A 4 -10.33 23.62 9.08
C VAL A 4 -11.61 23.10 8.44
N ILE A 5 -11.46 22.18 7.52
CA ILE A 5 -12.57 21.59 6.73
C ILE A 5 -12.69 20.12 7.09
N SER A 6 -13.92 19.65 7.33
CA SER A 6 -14.20 18.21 7.45
C SER A 6 -14.11 17.55 6.08
N LEU A 7 -13.22 16.57 5.93
CA LEU A 7 -13.11 15.81 4.68
C LEU A 7 -14.30 14.88 4.42
N ASN A 8 -15.07 14.55 5.45
CA ASN A 8 -16.24 13.66 5.30
C ASN A 8 -17.49 14.38 4.81
N THR A 9 -17.66 15.63 5.25
CA THR A 9 -18.86 16.42 4.96
C THR A 9 -18.56 17.67 4.13
N MET A 10 -17.28 17.96 3.90
CA MET A 10 -16.78 19.21 3.31
C MET A 10 -17.22 20.46 4.07
N ASP A 11 -17.67 20.29 5.32
CA ASP A 11 -18.09 21.41 6.16
C ASP A 11 -16.90 22.16 6.74
N LEU A 12 -17.03 23.46 6.82
CA LEU A 12 -16.08 24.33 7.50
C LEU A 12 -16.29 24.19 9.02
N ILE A 13 -15.32 23.60 9.71
CA ILE A 13 -15.37 23.36 11.18
C ILE A 13 -14.95 24.61 11.94
N VAL A 14 -13.85 25.21 11.52
CA VAL A 14 -13.27 26.41 12.13
C VAL A 14 -12.78 27.34 11.03
N THR A 15 -13.07 28.62 11.14
CA THR A 15 -12.54 29.64 10.25
C THR A 15 -12.08 30.85 11.04
N GLY A 16 -10.89 31.35 10.68
CA GLY A 16 -10.42 32.69 11.07
C GLY A 16 -10.87 33.78 10.07
N LEU A 17 -11.61 33.41 9.02
CA LEU A 17 -12.12 34.33 8.02
C LEU A 17 -13.38 35.04 8.51
N PRO A 18 -13.62 36.29 8.15
CA PRO A 18 -14.90 36.96 8.35
C PRO A 18 -16.05 36.13 7.76
N LYS A 19 -17.21 36.10 8.42
CA LYS A 19 -18.40 35.34 8.01
C LYS A 19 -18.85 35.57 6.56
N GLN A 20 -18.46 36.68 5.95
CA GLN A 20 -18.78 37.04 4.56
C GLN A 20 -17.98 36.29 3.49
N GLN A 21 -16.98 35.51 3.87
CA GLN A 21 -16.18 34.66 2.95
C GLN A 21 -16.46 33.17 3.17
N ALA A 22 -17.62 32.81 3.74
CA ALA A 22 -18.09 31.44 3.69
C ALA A 22 -18.26 31.06 2.22
N VAL A 23 -17.41 30.17 1.72
CA VAL A 23 -17.49 29.62 0.36
C VAL A 23 -18.89 29.07 0.18
N ASP A 24 -19.63 29.54 -0.81
CA ASP A 24 -20.89 28.94 -1.23
C ASP A 24 -20.65 27.45 -1.41
N LYS A 25 -21.48 26.63 -0.74
CA LYS A 25 -21.31 25.17 -0.73
C LYS A 25 -21.78 24.61 -2.07
N MET A 26 -20.97 24.81 -3.12
CA MET A 26 -21.16 24.08 -4.37
C MET A 26 -20.72 22.62 -4.16
N THR A 27 -21.51 21.70 -4.64
CA THR A 27 -21.12 20.30 -4.73
C THR A 27 -19.99 20.12 -5.76
N ILE A 28 -19.26 19.01 -5.70
CA ILE A 28 -18.21 18.70 -6.71
C ILE A 28 -18.84 18.65 -8.11
N GLU A 29 -20.04 18.09 -8.22
CA GLU A 29 -20.80 18.00 -9.46
C GLU A 29 -21.15 19.39 -10.03
N GLU A 30 -21.59 20.31 -9.18
CA GLU A 30 -21.89 21.70 -9.59
C GLU A 30 -20.63 22.43 -10.03
N MET A 31 -19.53 22.32 -9.27
CA MET A 31 -18.24 22.89 -9.64
C MET A 31 -17.70 22.30 -10.95
N PHE A 32 -17.90 21.01 -11.16
CA PHE A 32 -17.49 20.34 -12.39
C PHE A 32 -18.33 20.79 -13.58
N ALA A 33 -19.65 20.89 -13.43
CA ALA A 33 -20.55 21.37 -14.47
C ALA A 33 -20.30 22.84 -14.82
N GLU A 34 -20.00 23.70 -13.84
CA GLU A 34 -19.61 25.08 -14.07
C GLU A 34 -18.31 25.18 -14.87
N LYS A 35 -17.29 24.38 -14.51
CA LYS A 35 -16.00 24.38 -15.17
C LYS A 35 -16.04 23.79 -16.58
N TYR A 36 -16.90 22.79 -16.79
CA TYR A 36 -17.02 22.04 -18.05
C TYR A 36 -18.48 21.97 -18.52
N PRO A 37 -19.07 23.11 -18.92
CA PRO A 37 -20.49 23.19 -19.28
C PRO A 37 -20.89 22.35 -20.49
N ASN A 38 -19.93 22.03 -21.35
CA ASN A 38 -20.11 21.19 -22.54
C ASN A 38 -19.65 19.73 -22.34
N GLY A 39 -19.40 19.33 -21.07
CA GLY A 39 -18.80 18.05 -20.73
C GLY A 39 -17.29 18.06 -20.78
N PHE A 40 -16.67 17.13 -20.09
CA PHE A 40 -15.22 16.95 -20.03
C PHE A 40 -14.73 16.03 -21.13
N THR A 41 -13.73 16.47 -21.88
CA THR A 41 -13.12 15.72 -22.98
C THR A 41 -11.63 15.52 -22.75
N LYS A 42 -10.99 14.71 -23.58
CA LYS A 42 -9.53 14.54 -23.55
C LYS A 42 -8.75 15.85 -23.82
N ASP A 43 -9.37 16.79 -24.54
CA ASP A 43 -8.75 18.07 -24.87
C ASP A 43 -8.72 19.04 -23.68
N ASP A 44 -9.53 18.75 -22.64
CA ASP A 44 -9.53 19.48 -21.37
C ASP A 44 -8.43 18.98 -20.41
N VAL A 45 -7.72 17.91 -20.77
CA VAL A 45 -6.62 17.36 -19.98
C VAL A 45 -5.34 18.15 -20.27
N HIS A 46 -4.98 19.02 -19.35
CA HIS A 46 -3.75 19.78 -19.43
C HIS A 46 -2.73 19.28 -18.42
N TYR A 47 -1.60 18.76 -18.92
CA TYR A 47 -0.48 18.41 -18.06
C TYR A 47 0.34 19.64 -17.75
N ILE A 48 0.48 19.95 -16.48
CA ILE A 48 1.33 21.05 -16.03
C ILE A 48 2.79 20.58 -16.10
N GLU A 49 3.59 21.22 -16.91
CA GLU A 49 5.04 21.02 -16.87
C GLU A 49 5.61 21.58 -15.57
N ARG A 50 6.26 20.74 -14.81
CA ARG A 50 6.91 21.11 -13.55
C ARG A 50 8.37 20.71 -13.57
N SER A 51 9.19 21.49 -12.88
CA SER A 51 10.59 21.13 -12.67
C SER A 51 10.69 19.86 -11.83
N ASN A 52 11.64 19.00 -12.19
CA ASN A 52 11.94 17.79 -11.41
C ASN A 52 12.38 18.10 -9.96
N ALA A 53 12.88 19.31 -9.71
CA ALA A 53 13.31 19.77 -8.40
C ALA A 53 12.17 20.37 -7.55
N GLU A 54 10.97 20.59 -8.14
CA GLU A 54 9.85 21.11 -7.39
C GLU A 54 9.40 20.14 -6.29
N LEU A 55 8.91 20.72 -5.20
CA LEU A 55 8.36 19.96 -4.08
C LEU A 55 7.09 19.22 -4.50
N ALA A 56 7.10 17.89 -4.38
CA ALA A 56 5.95 17.04 -4.67
C ALA A 56 5.10 16.77 -3.41
N SER A 57 5.75 16.48 -2.28
CA SER A 57 5.06 16.20 -1.03
C SER A 57 5.91 16.52 0.20
N ILE A 58 5.24 16.70 1.33
CA ILE A 58 5.88 16.78 2.65
C ILE A 58 5.30 15.66 3.50
N ASN A 59 6.14 14.69 3.85
CA ASN A 59 5.78 13.57 4.69
C ASN A 59 6.38 13.75 6.09
N TYR A 60 5.54 13.74 7.11
CA TYR A 60 6.01 13.88 8.49
C TYR A 60 6.44 12.53 9.05
N THR A 61 7.67 12.50 9.60
CA THR A 61 8.20 11.33 10.31
C THR A 61 8.33 11.63 11.78
N SER A 62 8.11 10.62 12.63
CA SER A 62 8.40 10.72 14.07
C SER A 62 9.92 10.73 14.27
N GLY A 63 10.50 11.91 14.38
CA GLY A 63 11.95 12.04 14.60
C GLY A 63 12.39 11.36 15.89
N THR A 64 13.60 10.80 15.90
CA THR A 64 14.25 10.21 17.08
C THR A 64 14.44 11.21 18.24
N THR A 65 14.33 12.49 17.95
CA THR A 65 14.45 13.61 18.90
C THR A 65 13.12 14.05 19.52
N GLY A 66 12.01 13.33 19.27
CA GLY A 66 10.68 13.64 19.81
C GLY A 66 9.89 14.69 19.01
N PHE A 67 10.51 15.39 18.07
CA PHE A 67 9.81 16.34 17.19
C PHE A 67 9.57 15.71 15.82
N SER A 68 8.34 15.88 15.30
CA SER A 68 8.02 15.47 13.93
C SER A 68 8.81 16.32 12.94
N LYS A 69 9.45 15.64 11.95
CA LYS A 69 10.19 16.29 10.88
C LYS A 69 9.41 16.17 9.59
N GLY A 70 9.23 17.28 8.88
CA GLY A 70 8.64 17.30 7.54
C GLY A 70 9.71 16.99 6.51
N VAL A 71 9.68 15.80 5.94
CA VAL A 71 10.57 15.39 4.84
C VAL A 71 10.02 15.95 3.54
N MET A 72 10.80 16.79 2.89
CA MET A 72 10.47 17.43 1.61
C MET A 72 10.88 16.51 0.47
N THR A 73 9.91 15.91 -0.19
CA THR A 73 10.14 14.98 -1.31
C THR A 73 9.93 15.72 -2.64
N PRO A 74 10.96 15.86 -3.48
CA PRO A 74 10.83 16.50 -4.79
C PRO A 74 10.19 15.56 -5.82
N MET A 75 9.75 16.12 -6.94
CA MET A 75 9.08 15.38 -8.04
C MET A 75 9.95 14.24 -8.58
N ASN A 76 11.26 14.46 -8.75
CA ASN A 76 12.19 13.47 -9.27
C ASN A 76 12.34 12.26 -8.33
N ALA A 77 12.21 12.43 -7.02
CA ALA A 77 12.29 11.33 -6.07
C ALA A 77 11.08 10.37 -6.22
N LEU A 78 9.86 10.92 -6.31
CA LEU A 78 8.67 10.11 -6.59
C LEU A 78 8.74 9.46 -7.98
N ALA A 79 9.16 10.22 -9.00
CA ALA A 79 9.33 9.68 -10.35
C ALA A 79 10.36 8.56 -10.39
N GLY A 80 11.46 8.68 -9.64
CA GLY A 80 12.48 7.64 -9.52
C GLY A 80 11.93 6.32 -8.98
N ASN A 81 11.09 6.38 -7.94
CA ASN A 81 10.40 5.21 -7.39
C ASN A 81 9.44 4.57 -8.39
N ILE A 82 8.70 5.39 -9.15
CA ILE A 82 7.79 4.90 -10.20
C ILE A 82 8.59 4.19 -11.29
N VAL A 83 9.67 4.80 -11.78
CA VAL A 83 10.56 4.22 -12.80
C VAL A 83 11.18 2.92 -12.29
N PHE A 84 11.62 2.87 -11.04
CA PHE A 84 12.10 1.63 -10.42
C PHE A 84 11.03 0.54 -10.43
N GLY A 85 9.80 0.86 -10.03
CA GLY A 85 8.68 -0.09 -10.05
C GLY A 85 8.41 -0.67 -11.45
N LEU A 86 8.47 0.18 -12.48
CA LEU A 86 8.29 -0.20 -13.88
C LEU A 86 9.46 -1.05 -14.43
N THR A 87 10.70 -0.60 -14.21
CA THR A 87 11.90 -1.25 -14.77
C THR A 87 12.18 -2.60 -14.13
N THR A 88 11.91 -2.74 -12.84
CA THR A 88 12.02 -4.02 -12.11
C THR A 88 10.84 -4.95 -12.32
N LYS A 89 9.84 -4.53 -13.09
CA LYS A 89 8.56 -5.25 -13.29
C LYS A 89 7.82 -5.55 -11.99
N LEU A 90 8.04 -4.74 -10.97
CA LEU A 90 7.26 -4.77 -9.74
C LEU A 90 5.80 -4.39 -10.04
N VAL A 91 5.61 -3.44 -10.95
CA VAL A 91 4.34 -3.07 -11.55
C VAL A 91 4.42 -3.19 -13.07
N TYR A 92 3.31 -3.57 -13.71
CA TYR A 92 3.21 -3.75 -15.15
C TYR A 92 1.76 -3.57 -15.61
N GLN A 93 1.53 -3.42 -16.88
CA GLN A 93 0.19 -3.23 -17.45
C GLN A 93 -0.75 -4.36 -17.06
N GLY A 94 -1.89 -4.01 -16.48
CA GLY A 94 -2.89 -4.96 -16.01
C GLY A 94 -2.55 -5.65 -14.67
N CYS A 95 -1.47 -5.26 -13.98
CA CYS A 95 -1.23 -5.73 -12.63
C CYS A 95 -2.38 -5.32 -11.69
N ARG A 96 -2.64 -6.14 -10.68
CA ARG A 96 -3.69 -5.90 -9.69
C ARG A 96 -3.07 -5.76 -8.31
N HIS A 97 -3.38 -4.65 -7.67
CA HIS A 97 -2.96 -4.37 -6.30
C HIS A 97 -4.17 -4.18 -5.39
N VAL A 98 -4.07 -4.63 -4.17
CA VAL A 98 -4.97 -4.24 -3.09
C VAL A 98 -4.24 -3.19 -2.27
N ALA A 99 -4.59 -1.92 -2.47
CA ALA A 99 -3.98 -0.79 -1.79
C ALA A 99 -4.60 -0.61 -0.41
N PHE A 100 -3.84 -0.95 0.61
CA PHE A 100 -4.24 -0.84 2.01
C PHE A 100 -3.20 -0.12 2.88
N LEU A 101 -2.04 0.18 2.33
CA LEU A 101 -1.05 1.01 2.99
C LEU A 101 -1.51 2.47 3.00
N PRO A 102 -1.21 3.23 4.06
CA PRO A 102 -1.55 4.65 4.09
C PRO A 102 -0.87 5.41 2.95
N LEU A 103 -1.67 6.05 2.10
CA LEU A 103 -1.14 6.86 0.99
C LEU A 103 -0.38 8.11 1.46
N ALA A 104 -0.52 8.49 2.72
CA ALA A 104 0.28 9.54 3.36
C ALA A 104 1.74 9.13 3.62
N HIS A 105 2.06 7.83 3.53
CA HIS A 105 3.42 7.32 3.63
C HIS A 105 4.03 7.13 2.24
N ALA A 106 5.30 7.50 2.08
CA ALA A 106 6.03 7.43 0.81
C ALA A 106 5.93 6.04 0.15
N TYR A 107 6.09 4.97 0.91
CA TYR A 107 6.00 3.60 0.41
C TYR A 107 4.63 3.26 -0.20
N GLY A 108 3.53 3.55 0.50
CA GLY A 108 2.17 3.33 -0.02
C GLY A 108 1.85 4.25 -1.20
N CYS A 109 2.21 5.53 -1.09
CA CYS A 109 1.99 6.51 -2.15
C CYS A 109 2.72 6.11 -3.45
N ALA A 110 4.02 5.84 -3.36
CA ALA A 110 4.84 5.58 -4.55
C ALA A 110 4.49 4.25 -5.22
N PHE A 111 4.37 3.16 -4.47
CA PHE A 111 4.28 1.82 -5.06
C PHE A 111 2.87 1.26 -5.12
N ASP A 112 2.04 1.44 -4.06
CA ASP A 112 0.67 0.92 -4.06
C ASP A 112 -0.27 1.73 -4.97
N PHE A 113 0.05 3.00 -5.17
CA PHE A 113 -0.81 3.92 -5.92
C PHE A 113 -0.15 4.44 -7.20
N LEU A 114 0.86 5.32 -7.09
CA LEU A 114 1.40 6.03 -8.25
C LEU A 114 2.05 5.11 -9.28
N ALA A 115 2.89 4.17 -8.86
CA ALA A 115 3.55 3.23 -9.78
C ALA A 115 2.54 2.30 -10.44
N CYS A 116 1.53 1.81 -9.70
CA CYS A 116 0.47 0.99 -10.25
C CYS A 116 -0.33 1.73 -11.33
N LEU A 117 -0.70 2.99 -11.08
CA LEU A 117 -1.38 3.84 -12.07
C LEU A 117 -0.51 4.10 -13.30
N ALA A 118 0.75 4.47 -13.10
CA ALA A 118 1.70 4.72 -14.19
C ALA A 118 1.94 3.49 -15.08
N ALA A 119 1.83 2.30 -14.50
CA ALA A 119 1.93 1.04 -15.24
C ALA A 119 0.66 0.68 -16.02
N GLY A 120 -0.45 1.37 -15.85
CA GLY A 120 -1.76 0.94 -16.35
C GLY A 120 -2.30 -0.28 -15.61
N GLY A 121 -1.99 -0.38 -14.32
CA GLY A 121 -2.49 -1.42 -13.42
C GLY A 121 -3.81 -1.03 -12.76
N HIS A 122 -4.35 -1.97 -11.99
CA HIS A 122 -5.59 -1.81 -11.23
C HIS A 122 -5.28 -1.72 -9.73
N SER A 123 -5.51 -0.55 -9.12
CA SER A 123 -5.35 -0.36 -7.69
C SER A 123 -6.72 -0.37 -7.00
N TYR A 124 -6.97 -1.38 -6.18
CA TYR A 124 -8.21 -1.57 -5.41
C TYR A 124 -8.04 -0.98 -4.02
N LEU A 125 -8.61 0.19 -3.79
CA LEU A 125 -8.51 0.91 -2.52
C LEU A 125 -9.42 0.29 -1.46
N ILE A 126 -8.86 0.00 -0.28
CA ILE A 126 -9.65 -0.44 0.86
C ILE A 126 -10.07 0.79 1.67
N GLY A 127 -11.34 1.17 1.57
CA GLY A 127 -11.92 2.31 2.30
C GLY A 127 -12.17 2.05 3.79
N ARG A 128 -11.43 1.14 4.43
CA ARG A 128 -11.60 0.72 5.83
C ARG A 128 -10.23 0.45 6.46
N THR A 129 -10.17 0.51 7.78
CA THR A 129 -8.97 0.09 8.51
C THR A 129 -8.63 -1.37 8.20
N PRO A 130 -7.43 -1.66 7.69
CA PRO A 130 -7.05 -3.00 7.27
C PRO A 130 -6.96 -3.94 8.49
N SER A 131 -7.75 -5.00 8.47
CA SER A 131 -7.62 -6.12 9.40
C SER A 131 -7.33 -7.41 8.61
N PRO A 132 -6.70 -8.45 9.22
CA PRO A 132 -6.44 -9.68 8.49
C PRO A 132 -7.68 -10.29 7.81
N LYS A 133 -8.86 -10.18 8.44
CA LYS A 133 -10.12 -10.68 7.87
C LYS A 133 -10.54 -9.89 6.61
N ILE A 134 -10.46 -8.55 6.67
CA ILE A 134 -10.80 -7.68 5.54
C ILE A 134 -9.82 -7.89 4.40
N LEU A 135 -8.52 -7.96 4.70
CA LEU A 135 -7.48 -8.16 3.70
C LEU A 135 -7.59 -9.51 3.00
N MET A 136 -7.81 -10.59 3.75
CA MET A 136 -7.98 -11.91 3.15
C MET A 136 -9.21 -11.97 2.23
N LYS A 137 -10.31 -11.30 2.59
CA LYS A 137 -11.48 -11.18 1.72
C LYS A 137 -11.14 -10.41 0.45
N ALA A 138 -10.50 -9.27 0.56
CA ALA A 138 -10.07 -8.46 -0.59
C ALA A 138 -9.08 -9.22 -1.48
N PHE A 139 -8.11 -9.93 -0.91
CA PHE A 139 -7.17 -10.75 -1.68
C PHE A 139 -7.88 -11.89 -2.44
N ALA A 140 -8.87 -12.53 -1.83
CA ALA A 140 -9.63 -13.58 -2.50
C ALA A 140 -10.47 -13.05 -3.68
N GLU A 141 -11.02 -11.84 -3.56
CA GLU A 141 -11.82 -11.20 -4.60
C GLU A 141 -10.97 -10.61 -5.73
N VAL A 142 -9.92 -9.87 -5.37
CA VAL A 142 -9.06 -9.14 -6.33
C VAL A 142 -8.02 -10.04 -6.97
N LYS A 143 -7.53 -11.05 -6.24
CA LYS A 143 -6.42 -11.92 -6.64
C LYS A 143 -5.22 -11.09 -7.10
N PRO A 144 -4.60 -10.33 -6.21
CA PRO A 144 -3.53 -9.42 -6.57
C PRO A 144 -2.36 -10.15 -7.20
N THR A 145 -1.65 -9.48 -8.10
CA THR A 145 -0.47 -10.03 -8.79
C THR A 145 0.83 -9.73 -8.05
N VAL A 146 0.85 -8.64 -7.29
CA VAL A 146 1.91 -8.25 -6.36
C VAL A 146 1.23 -7.70 -5.11
N ILE A 147 1.81 -7.94 -3.95
CA ILE A 147 1.29 -7.46 -2.66
C ILE A 147 2.38 -6.63 -1.98
N LEU A 148 2.06 -5.39 -1.68
CA LEU A 148 2.88 -4.52 -0.85
C LEU A 148 2.34 -4.55 0.57
N SER A 149 3.19 -4.80 1.55
CA SER A 149 2.73 -5.00 2.92
C SER A 149 3.75 -4.49 3.94
N VAL A 150 3.35 -4.53 5.19
CA VAL A 150 4.21 -4.27 6.35
C VAL A 150 4.32 -5.52 7.21
N PRO A 151 5.41 -5.70 7.99
CA PRO A 151 5.66 -6.90 8.79
C PRO A 151 4.47 -7.31 9.65
N LEU A 152 3.86 -6.33 10.33
CA LEU A 152 2.76 -6.56 11.26
C LEU A 152 1.58 -7.35 10.66
N ILE A 153 1.26 -7.09 9.40
CA ILE A 153 0.14 -7.78 8.70
C ILE A 153 0.50 -9.24 8.44
N LEU A 154 1.69 -9.48 7.87
CA LEU A 154 2.15 -10.83 7.56
C LEU A 154 2.34 -11.66 8.83
N GLU A 155 2.90 -11.08 9.88
CA GLU A 155 3.08 -11.72 11.17
C GLU A 155 1.74 -12.08 11.85
N LYS A 156 0.74 -11.20 11.76
CA LYS A 156 -0.61 -11.51 12.26
C LYS A 156 -1.25 -12.67 11.49
N ILE A 157 -1.09 -12.70 10.17
CA ILE A 157 -1.59 -13.80 9.34
C ILE A 157 -0.84 -15.09 9.68
N TYR A 158 0.49 -15.04 9.80
CA TYR A 158 1.30 -16.19 10.22
C TYR A 158 0.85 -16.73 11.57
N LYS A 159 0.76 -15.88 12.59
CA LYS A 159 0.33 -16.28 13.94
C LYS A 159 -1.07 -16.89 13.96
N LYS A 160 -1.98 -16.36 13.14
CA LYS A 160 -3.37 -16.82 13.12
C LYS A 160 -3.56 -18.10 12.31
N MET A 161 -2.88 -18.25 11.18
CA MET A 161 -3.12 -19.35 10.24
C MET A 161 -2.09 -20.46 10.32
N ILE A 162 -0.83 -20.13 10.52
CA ILE A 162 0.28 -21.08 10.40
C ILE A 162 0.71 -21.62 11.74
N GLN A 163 0.98 -20.76 12.70
CA GLN A 163 1.51 -21.16 14.01
C GLN A 163 0.64 -22.21 14.70
N PRO A 164 -0.71 -22.13 14.72
CA PRO A 164 -1.54 -23.18 15.32
C PRO A 164 -1.44 -24.53 14.61
N GLN A 165 -1.15 -24.54 13.31
CA GLN A 165 -1.04 -25.77 12.53
C GLN A 165 0.30 -26.47 12.80
N ILE A 166 1.41 -25.73 12.79
CA ILE A 166 2.75 -26.29 13.00
C ILE A 166 3.03 -26.68 14.45
N SER A 167 2.29 -26.09 15.40
CA SER A 167 2.43 -26.40 16.84
C SER A 167 1.69 -27.67 17.27
N LYS A 168 0.79 -28.20 16.46
CA LYS A 168 0.09 -29.45 16.79
C LYS A 168 1.06 -30.64 16.77
N LYS A 169 1.02 -31.49 17.79
CA LYS A 169 1.94 -32.61 17.98
C LYS A 169 2.19 -33.48 16.73
N PRO A 170 1.20 -33.95 15.97
CA PRO A 170 1.50 -34.76 14.78
C PRO A 170 2.29 -33.97 13.73
N VAL A 171 1.95 -32.70 13.49
CA VAL A 171 2.61 -31.86 12.49
C VAL A 171 4.03 -31.50 12.94
N SER A 172 4.21 -31.11 14.20
CA SER A 172 5.53 -30.75 14.74
C SER A 172 6.53 -31.91 14.70
N TRP A 173 6.06 -33.14 14.80
CA TRP A 173 6.90 -34.34 14.67
C TRP A 173 7.28 -34.60 13.22
N VAL A 174 6.31 -34.53 12.31
CA VAL A 174 6.55 -34.71 10.87
C VAL A 174 7.52 -33.64 10.33
N LEU A 175 7.45 -32.42 10.83
CA LEU A 175 8.37 -31.33 10.43
C LEU A 175 9.84 -31.57 10.86
N LYS A 176 10.10 -32.57 11.74
CA LYS A 176 11.44 -33.03 12.14
C LYS A 176 11.93 -34.21 11.31
N MET A 177 11.08 -34.83 10.49
CA MET A 177 11.43 -36.00 9.69
C MET A 177 11.80 -35.57 8.27
N PRO A 178 13.06 -35.76 7.83
CA PRO A 178 13.48 -35.46 6.45
C PRO A 178 12.61 -36.24 5.45
N LEU A 179 12.22 -35.60 4.36
CA LEU A 179 11.32 -36.10 3.29
C LEU A 179 9.81 -35.96 3.59
N LEU A 180 9.34 -36.26 4.81
CA LEU A 180 7.93 -36.09 5.18
C LEU A 180 7.58 -34.61 5.44
N ASP A 181 8.56 -33.82 5.90
CA ASP A 181 8.41 -32.40 6.11
C ASP A 181 8.04 -31.65 4.83
N LYS A 182 8.58 -32.05 3.67
CA LYS A 182 8.33 -31.43 2.38
C LYS A 182 6.84 -31.42 2.00
N VAL A 183 6.14 -32.53 2.25
CA VAL A 183 4.71 -32.63 1.92
C VAL A 183 3.89 -31.67 2.78
N VAL A 184 4.19 -31.62 4.08
CA VAL A 184 3.51 -30.71 5.02
C VAL A 184 3.83 -29.27 4.71
N LEU A 185 5.10 -28.95 4.47
CA LEU A 185 5.54 -27.59 4.12
C LEU A 185 4.91 -27.10 2.82
N ASN A 186 4.81 -27.94 1.79
CA ASN A 186 4.13 -27.59 0.54
C ASN A 186 2.64 -27.29 0.76
N LYS A 187 1.95 -28.11 1.54
CA LYS A 187 0.53 -27.89 1.88
C LYS A 187 0.33 -26.57 2.64
N ILE A 188 1.23 -26.27 3.58
CA ILE A 188 1.20 -24.98 4.29
C ILE A 188 1.44 -23.82 3.34
N ARG A 189 2.42 -23.95 2.43
CA ARG A 189 2.69 -22.95 1.39
C ARG A 189 1.46 -22.70 0.52
N GLU A 190 0.83 -23.74 0.00
CA GLU A 190 -0.39 -23.63 -0.82
C GLU A 190 -1.53 -22.96 -0.07
N THR A 191 -1.75 -23.36 1.20
CA THR A 191 -2.77 -22.73 2.05
C THR A 191 -2.49 -21.24 2.22
N LEU A 192 -1.23 -20.86 2.42
CA LEU A 192 -0.84 -19.47 2.57
C LEU A 192 -0.94 -18.72 1.24
N MET A 193 -0.51 -19.31 0.13
CA MET A 193 -0.68 -18.73 -1.20
C MET A 193 -2.15 -18.42 -1.49
N ASN A 194 -3.04 -19.38 -1.23
CA ASN A 194 -4.48 -19.21 -1.45
C ASN A 194 -5.09 -18.13 -0.55
N ALA A 195 -4.61 -17.99 0.68
CA ALA A 195 -5.06 -16.93 1.59
C ALA A 195 -4.76 -15.52 1.09
N PHE A 196 -3.74 -15.38 0.24
CA PHE A 196 -3.37 -14.13 -0.43
C PHE A 196 -3.90 -14.03 -1.87
N GLY A 197 -4.88 -14.86 -2.26
CA GLY A 197 -5.53 -14.83 -3.57
C GLY A 197 -4.92 -15.76 -4.63
N GLY A 198 -3.79 -16.39 -4.36
CA GLY A 198 -3.20 -17.46 -5.19
C GLY A 198 -2.47 -17.03 -6.46
N GLU A 199 -2.64 -15.80 -6.92
CA GLU A 199 -2.12 -15.33 -8.22
C GLU A 199 -0.91 -14.39 -8.11
N PHE A 200 -0.49 -14.02 -6.90
CA PHE A 200 0.65 -13.11 -6.73
C PHE A 200 1.99 -13.81 -6.98
N SER A 201 2.90 -13.09 -7.61
CA SER A 201 4.27 -13.52 -7.83
C SER A 201 5.17 -13.24 -6.62
N GLN A 202 4.87 -12.19 -5.86
CA GLN A 202 5.71 -11.71 -4.76
C GLN A 202 4.92 -10.87 -3.75
N ILE A 203 5.31 -11.01 -2.47
CA ILE A 203 4.94 -10.06 -1.41
C ILE A 203 6.19 -9.27 -1.03
N ILE A 204 6.09 -7.96 -1.05
CA ILE A 204 7.17 -7.07 -0.63
C ILE A 204 6.82 -6.48 0.72
N ILE A 205 7.70 -6.65 1.66
CA ILE A 205 7.56 -6.17 3.03
C ILE A 205 8.45 -4.97 3.23
N GLY A 206 7.85 -3.82 3.52
CA GLY A 206 8.57 -2.58 3.78
C GLY A 206 8.21 -1.94 5.11
N GLY A 207 8.93 -0.88 5.46
CA GLY A 207 8.64 -0.02 6.60
C GLY A 207 9.20 -0.46 7.95
N ALA A 208 9.53 -1.75 8.14
CA ALA A 208 10.18 -2.28 9.33
C ALA A 208 10.79 -3.66 9.07
N PRO A 209 11.73 -4.14 9.91
CA PRO A 209 12.25 -5.51 9.81
C PRO A 209 11.15 -6.54 10.09
N LEU A 210 11.14 -7.63 9.32
CA LEU A 210 10.29 -8.77 9.57
C LEU A 210 10.85 -9.58 10.75
N ASN A 211 9.97 -10.16 11.56
CA ASN A 211 10.38 -11.05 12.65
C ASN A 211 11.21 -12.21 12.11
N ALA A 212 12.40 -12.45 12.68
CA ALA A 212 13.37 -13.41 12.18
C ALA A 212 12.85 -14.86 12.12
N GLU A 213 12.02 -15.27 13.09
CA GLU A 213 11.39 -16.60 13.11
C GLU A 213 10.41 -16.76 11.95
N VAL A 214 9.58 -15.75 11.73
CA VAL A 214 8.60 -15.71 10.62
C VAL A 214 9.32 -15.71 9.28
N GLU A 215 10.36 -14.90 9.13
CA GLU A 215 11.17 -14.85 7.92
C GLU A 215 11.82 -16.20 7.62
N ALA A 216 12.47 -16.81 8.60
CA ALA A 216 13.11 -18.12 8.46
C ALA A 216 12.11 -19.20 8.05
N PHE A 217 10.91 -19.19 8.64
CA PHE A 217 9.85 -20.12 8.27
C PHE A 217 9.35 -19.91 6.84
N LEU A 218 9.09 -18.66 6.44
CA LEU A 218 8.64 -18.33 5.08
C LEU A 218 9.68 -18.71 4.02
N ARG A 219 10.97 -18.49 4.31
CA ARG A 219 12.07 -18.97 3.47
C ARG A 219 12.09 -20.48 3.37
N ARG A 220 11.90 -21.21 4.49
CA ARG A 220 11.86 -22.68 4.53
C ARG A 220 10.77 -23.25 3.62
N ILE A 221 9.59 -22.65 3.61
CA ILE A 221 8.48 -23.08 2.73
C ILE A 221 8.60 -22.50 1.31
N LYS A 222 9.66 -21.75 0.99
CA LYS A 222 9.85 -21.06 -0.28
C LYS A 222 8.67 -20.15 -0.65
N PHE A 223 8.13 -19.47 0.35
CA PHE A 223 7.06 -18.51 0.14
C PHE A 223 7.64 -17.25 -0.56
N PRO A 224 6.96 -16.69 -1.59
CA PRO A 224 7.51 -15.59 -2.37
C PRO A 224 7.42 -14.26 -1.60
N VAL A 225 8.36 -14.05 -0.69
CA VAL A 225 8.47 -12.84 0.12
C VAL A 225 9.84 -12.20 -0.06
N THR A 226 9.86 -10.88 -0.19
CA THR A 226 11.06 -10.05 -0.19
C THR A 226 10.91 -8.96 0.84
N VAL A 227 11.96 -8.73 1.62
CA VAL A 227 12.03 -7.59 2.54
C VAL A 227 12.73 -6.45 1.81
N GLY A 228 12.01 -5.35 1.64
CA GLY A 228 12.51 -4.10 1.07
C GLY A 228 12.98 -3.17 2.18
N TYR A 229 14.02 -2.41 1.89
CA TYR A 229 14.52 -1.34 2.75
C TYR A 229 14.33 0.01 2.05
N GLY A 230 13.86 0.99 2.82
CA GLY A 230 13.72 2.37 2.40
C GLY A 230 13.41 3.27 3.57
N MET A 231 13.66 4.55 3.40
CA MET A 231 13.32 5.60 4.38
C MET A 231 12.59 6.72 3.64
N THR A 232 11.76 7.47 4.36
CA THR A 232 11.07 8.64 3.79
C THR A 232 12.07 9.68 3.27
N GLU A 233 13.22 9.78 3.92
CA GLU A 233 14.28 10.74 3.58
C GLU A 233 15.04 10.38 2.29
N THR A 234 14.90 9.17 1.79
CA THR A 234 15.58 8.67 0.57
C THR A 234 14.62 8.40 -0.58
N ALA A 235 13.35 8.71 -0.40
CA ALA A 235 12.31 8.54 -1.41
C ALA A 235 12.50 9.42 -2.64
#